data_68401f833ccfa681de1559e191b87761
#
_entry.id   68401f833ccfa681de1559e191b87761
#
_cell.length_a   1.000
_cell.length_b   1.000
_cell.length_c   1.000
_cell.angle_alpha   90.00
_cell.angle_beta   90.00
_cell.angle_gamma   90.00
#
_symmetry.space_group_name_H-M   'P 1'
#
loop_
_entity.id
_entity.type
_entity.pdbx_description
1 polymer ?
#
loop_
_entity_poly.entity_id
_entity_poly.type
_entity_poly.pdbx_seq_one_letter_code
_entity_poly.pdbx_strand_id
1 'polypeptide(L)'
;MIEYKFDEKEILKEIQAYVDSTYEQHYATGKIQSTEFILDSGHGLGFTIGNILKYSQRYGKKDGFNKKDLFKVIHYAIIALYLHKGEHENSND
;
A
#
# COMPACT_ATOMS: atom_id res chain seq x y z
N MET A 1 6.25 23.48 -16.69
CA MET A 1 5.98 22.04 -16.73
C MET A 1 7.10 21.28 -16.03
N ILE A 2 6.73 20.29 -15.20
CA ILE A 2 7.72 19.56 -14.42
C ILE A 2 8.34 18.44 -15.25
N GLU A 3 9.67 18.38 -15.23
CA GLU A 3 10.39 17.28 -15.86
C GLU A 3 10.81 16.29 -14.76
N TYR A 4 10.13 15.17 -14.70
CA TYR A 4 10.41 14.16 -13.69
C TYR A 4 11.69 13.40 -14.05
N LYS A 5 12.55 13.17 -13.05
CA LYS A 5 13.84 12.53 -13.27
C LYS A 5 13.82 11.03 -13.04
N PHE A 6 12.84 10.53 -12.34
CA PHE A 6 12.76 9.11 -11.98
C PHE A 6 11.49 8.46 -12.50
N ASP A 7 10.96 8.98 -13.59
CA ASP A 7 9.77 8.45 -14.26
C ASP A 7 8.54 8.41 -13.34
N GLU A 8 8.46 9.35 -12.40
CA GLU A 8 7.41 9.33 -11.37
C GLU A 8 6.02 9.35 -11.98
N LYS A 9 5.81 10.14 -13.02
CA LYS A 9 4.48 10.26 -13.63
C LYS A 9 3.98 8.90 -14.15
N GLU A 10 4.85 8.18 -14.87
CA GLU A 10 4.46 6.88 -15.43
C GLU A 10 4.37 5.81 -14.36
N ILE A 11 5.28 5.85 -13.38
CA ILE A 11 5.25 4.89 -12.27
C ILE A 11 3.99 5.07 -11.44
N LEU A 12 3.55 6.31 -11.22
CA LEU A 12 2.29 6.54 -10.49
C LEU A 12 1.09 5.95 -11.23
N LYS A 13 1.10 5.97 -12.56
CA LYS A 13 0.05 5.32 -13.35
C LYS A 13 0.08 3.81 -13.18
N GLU A 14 1.28 3.21 -13.15
CA GLU A 14 1.42 1.77 -12.92
C GLU A 14 0.89 1.38 -11.53
N ILE A 15 1.18 2.19 -10.52
CA ILE A 15 0.69 1.95 -9.17
C ILE A 15 -0.82 2.05 -9.10
N GLN A 16 -1.41 3.04 -9.78
CA GLN A 16 -2.85 3.16 -9.85
C GLN A 16 -3.47 1.90 -10.46
N ALA A 17 -2.92 1.42 -11.56
CA ALA A 17 -3.41 0.20 -12.22
C ALA A 17 -3.27 -1.01 -11.31
N TYR A 18 -2.16 -1.11 -10.59
CA TYR A 18 -1.95 -2.20 -9.64
C TYR A 18 -2.99 -2.16 -8.52
N VAL A 19 -3.21 -0.99 -7.91
CA VAL A 19 -4.22 -0.85 -6.84
C VAL A 19 -5.59 -1.24 -7.35
N ASP A 20 -5.96 -0.78 -8.55
CA ASP A 20 -7.25 -1.14 -9.15
C ASP A 20 -7.40 -2.65 -9.27
N SER A 21 -6.33 -3.33 -9.72
CA SER A 21 -6.36 -4.79 -9.88
C SER A 21 -6.55 -5.51 -8.54
N THR A 22 -6.00 -4.99 -7.45
CA THR A 22 -6.18 -5.60 -6.14
C THR A 22 -7.62 -5.53 -5.68
N TYR A 23 -8.33 -4.47 -6.00
CA TYR A 23 -9.74 -4.35 -5.64
C TYR A 23 -10.59 -5.40 -6.36
N GLU A 24 -10.30 -5.65 -7.63
CA GLU A 24 -11.02 -6.69 -8.36
C GLU A 24 -10.75 -8.08 -7.79
N GLN A 25 -9.50 -8.38 -7.44
CA GLN A 25 -9.10 -9.70 -6.96
C GLN A 25 -9.41 -9.91 -5.48
N HIS A 26 -9.10 -8.91 -4.65
CA HIS A 26 -9.14 -9.08 -3.19
C HIS A 26 -10.52 -8.86 -2.60
N TYR A 27 -11.37 -8.09 -3.27
CA TYR A 27 -12.73 -7.87 -2.77
C TYR A 27 -13.51 -9.18 -2.73
N ALA A 28 -13.41 -9.96 -3.80
CA ALA A 28 -14.11 -11.24 -3.89
C ALA A 28 -13.59 -12.27 -2.89
N THR A 29 -12.34 -12.14 -2.44
CA THR A 29 -11.76 -13.09 -1.47
C THR A 29 -11.88 -12.61 -0.02
N GLY A 30 -12.46 -11.45 0.21
CA GLY A 30 -12.62 -10.89 1.56
C GLY A 30 -11.37 -10.24 2.12
N LYS A 31 -10.31 -10.08 1.34
CA LYS A 31 -9.06 -9.47 1.84
C LYS A 31 -9.23 -8.00 2.19
N ILE A 32 -10.03 -7.27 1.41
CA ILE A 32 -10.28 -5.86 1.69
C ILE A 32 -11.04 -5.73 3.00
N GLN A 33 -12.07 -6.54 3.20
CA GLN A 33 -12.87 -6.54 4.42
C GLN A 33 -12.04 -6.91 5.64
N SER A 34 -11.12 -7.88 5.50
CA SER A 34 -10.21 -8.25 6.58
C SER A 34 -9.30 -7.11 6.96
N THR A 35 -8.77 -6.39 5.96
CA THR A 35 -7.92 -5.23 6.19
C THR A 35 -8.71 -4.15 6.93
N GLU A 36 -9.92 -3.85 6.49
CA GLU A 36 -10.79 -2.87 7.18
C GLU A 36 -10.98 -3.26 8.64
N PHE A 37 -11.23 -4.53 8.91
CA PHE A 37 -11.42 -5.01 10.28
C PHE A 37 -10.16 -4.81 11.13
N ILE A 38 -8.98 -5.10 10.57
CA ILE A 38 -7.72 -4.89 11.28
C ILE A 38 -7.51 -3.40 11.60
N LEU A 39 -7.80 -2.53 10.64
CA LEU A 39 -7.68 -1.08 10.84
C LEU A 39 -8.65 -0.60 11.91
N ASP A 40 -9.90 -1.04 11.84
CA ASP A 40 -10.94 -0.62 12.78
C ASP A 40 -10.67 -1.11 14.20
N SER A 41 -9.95 -2.22 14.34
CA SER A 41 -9.63 -2.77 15.66
C SER A 41 -8.42 -2.09 16.32
N GLY A 42 -7.81 -1.11 15.67
CA GLY A 42 -6.69 -0.37 16.23
C GLY A 42 -5.32 -0.93 15.94
N HIS A 43 -5.21 -1.91 15.05
CA HIS A 43 -3.92 -2.55 14.72
C HIS A 43 -3.35 -2.11 13.38
N GLY A 44 -3.88 -1.03 12.80
CA GLY A 44 -3.50 -0.59 11.46
C GLY A 44 -2.05 -0.18 11.31
N LEU A 45 -1.49 0.52 12.30
CA LEU A 45 -0.10 0.98 12.20
C LEU A 45 0.87 -0.20 12.12
N GLY A 46 0.77 -1.13 13.06
CA GLY A 46 1.63 -2.33 13.04
C GLY A 46 1.43 -3.17 11.79
N PHE A 47 0.18 -3.31 11.36
CA PHE A 47 -0.14 -4.07 10.15
C PHE A 47 0.50 -3.45 8.91
N THR A 48 0.34 -2.14 8.71
CA THR A 48 0.87 -1.47 7.51
C THR A 48 2.39 -1.43 7.51
N ILE A 49 3.00 -1.01 8.60
CA ILE A 49 4.47 -0.94 8.69
C ILE A 49 5.08 -2.33 8.60
N GLY A 50 4.48 -3.33 9.26
CA GLY A 50 4.96 -4.70 9.19
C GLY A 50 4.96 -5.25 7.76
N ASN A 51 3.92 -4.95 6.98
CA ASN A 51 3.87 -5.38 5.59
C ASN A 51 4.85 -4.61 4.70
N ILE A 52 5.07 -3.33 4.97
CA ILE A 52 6.10 -2.56 4.26
C ILE A 52 7.47 -3.21 4.46
N LEU A 53 7.79 -3.55 5.70
CA LEU A 53 9.06 -4.21 6.02
C LEU A 53 9.15 -5.59 5.38
N LYS A 54 8.07 -6.35 5.44
CA LYS A 54 8.02 -7.69 4.86
C LYS A 54 8.35 -7.68 3.36
N TYR A 55 7.68 -6.82 2.61
CA TYR A 55 7.87 -6.80 1.16
C TYR A 55 9.17 -6.10 0.75
N SER A 56 9.64 -5.13 1.53
CA SER A 56 10.92 -4.49 1.25
C SER A 56 12.09 -5.49 1.35
N GLN A 57 12.11 -6.29 2.42
CA GLN A 57 13.20 -7.25 2.58
C GLN A 57 13.05 -8.47 1.65
N ARG A 58 11.84 -8.72 1.15
CA ARG A 58 11.58 -9.84 0.25
C ARG A 58 12.09 -9.58 -1.17
N TYR A 59 12.12 -8.32 -1.58
CA TYR A 59 12.56 -7.93 -2.92
C TYR A 59 14.00 -8.39 -3.15
N GLY A 60 14.21 -9.16 -4.21
CA GLY A 60 15.49 -9.74 -4.54
C GLY A 60 15.79 -11.07 -3.88
N LYS A 61 14.88 -11.59 -3.04
CA LYS A 61 15.07 -12.87 -2.35
C LYS A 61 14.07 -13.90 -2.82
N LYS A 62 12.80 -13.77 -2.45
CA LYS A 62 11.77 -14.71 -2.88
C LYS A 62 11.28 -14.28 -4.26
N ASP A 63 11.27 -15.19 -5.21
CA ASP A 63 10.88 -14.95 -6.59
C ASP A 63 11.74 -13.88 -7.28
N GLY A 64 12.99 -13.70 -6.81
CA GLY A 64 13.94 -12.76 -7.40
C GLY A 64 13.52 -11.30 -7.20
N PHE A 65 13.85 -10.46 -8.16
CA PHE A 65 13.52 -9.04 -8.13
C PHE A 65 12.12 -8.81 -8.69
N ASN A 66 11.13 -9.18 -7.90
CA ASN A 66 9.74 -9.11 -8.30
C ASN A 66 9.19 -7.71 -8.08
N LYS A 67 8.83 -7.06 -9.17
CA LYS A 67 8.25 -5.71 -9.18
C LYS A 67 7.04 -5.59 -8.26
N LYS A 68 6.25 -6.67 -8.10
CA LYS A 68 5.08 -6.67 -7.22
C LYS A 68 5.43 -6.44 -5.77
N ASP A 69 6.62 -6.87 -5.33
CA ASP A 69 7.02 -6.60 -3.95
C ASP A 69 7.13 -5.09 -3.69
N LEU A 70 7.67 -4.35 -4.66
CA LEU A 70 7.75 -2.89 -4.55
C LEU A 70 6.36 -2.24 -4.61
N PHE A 71 5.47 -2.75 -5.48
CA PHE A 71 4.10 -2.24 -5.51
C PHE A 71 3.38 -2.46 -4.19
N LYS A 72 3.61 -3.60 -3.54
CA LYS A 72 3.00 -3.87 -2.24
C LYS A 72 3.52 -2.93 -1.16
N VAL A 73 4.82 -2.63 -1.17
CA VAL A 73 5.39 -1.63 -0.26
C VAL A 73 4.65 -0.30 -0.41
N ILE A 74 4.46 0.14 -1.63
CA ILE A 74 3.81 1.42 -1.90
C ILE A 74 2.33 1.37 -1.50
N HIS A 75 1.64 0.28 -1.82
CA HIS A 75 0.22 0.14 -1.48
C HIS A 75 0.01 0.18 0.03
N TYR A 76 0.84 -0.52 0.80
CA TYR A 76 0.73 -0.46 2.26
C TYR A 76 1.08 0.91 2.81
N ALA A 77 1.99 1.65 2.14
CA ALA A 77 2.27 3.03 2.52
C ALA A 77 1.07 3.94 2.26
N ILE A 78 0.33 3.70 1.18
CA ILE A 78 -0.91 4.44 0.91
C ILE A 78 -1.92 4.19 2.03
N ILE A 79 -2.06 2.94 2.46
CA ILE A 79 -2.98 2.60 3.56
C ILE A 79 -2.52 3.25 4.87
N ALA A 80 -1.20 3.31 5.11
CA ALA A 80 -0.66 4.02 6.27
C ALA A 80 -0.99 5.51 6.21
N LEU A 81 -0.93 6.12 5.03
CA LEU A 81 -1.34 7.51 4.86
C LEU A 81 -2.82 7.72 5.13
N TYR A 82 -3.66 6.77 4.74
CA TYR A 82 -5.08 6.81 5.06
C TYR A 82 -5.29 6.83 6.59
N LEU A 83 -4.57 5.97 7.31
CA LEU A 83 -4.62 5.96 8.77
C LEU A 83 -4.15 7.28 9.36
N HIS A 84 -3.06 7.82 8.83
CA HIS A 84 -2.51 9.10 9.28
C HIS A 84 -3.55 10.21 9.16
N LYS A 85 -4.27 10.26 8.05
CA LYS A 85 -5.32 11.27 7.86
C LYS A 85 -6.39 11.18 8.94
N GLY A 86 -6.85 9.97 9.23
CA GLY A 86 -7.90 9.78 10.24
C GLY A 86 -7.42 10.09 11.64
N GLU A 87 -6.19 9.71 11.99
CA GLU A 87 -5.67 9.82 13.35
C GLU A 87 -5.02 11.16 13.66
N HIS A 88 -4.44 11.82 12.65
CA HIS A 88 -3.61 13.01 12.88
C HIS A 88 -4.03 14.25 12.11
N GLU A 89 -4.88 14.14 11.10
CA GLU A 89 -5.29 15.29 10.30
C GLU A 89 -6.76 15.64 10.46
N ASN A 90 -7.61 14.67 10.81
CA ASN A 90 -9.04 14.87 10.92
C ASN A 90 -9.52 14.90 12.38
N SER A 91 -8.61 15.02 13.33
CA SER A 91 -8.91 14.93 14.76
C SER A 91 -8.90 16.26 15.48
N ASN A 92 -8.77 17.35 14.76
CA ASN A 92 -8.58 18.68 15.34
C ASN A 92 -9.89 19.43 15.56
N ASP A 93 -10.99 18.77 15.53
CA ASP A 93 -12.31 19.41 15.67
C ASP A 93 -12.66 19.80 17.08
#